data_0d1c8185b37ca5b77afeefebf9c8e71b
#
_entry.id   0d1c8185b37ca5b77afeefebf9c8e71b
#
_cell.length_a   1.000
_cell.length_b   1.000
_cell.length_c   1.000
_cell.angle_alpha   90.00
_cell.angle_beta   90.00
_cell.angle_gamma   90.00
#
_symmetry.space_group_name_H-M   'P 1'
#
loop_
_entity.id
_entity.type
_entity.pdbx_description
1 polymer ?
#
loop_
_entity_poly.entity_id
_entity_poly.type
_entity_poly.pdbx_seq_one_letter_code
_entity_poly.pdbx_strand_id
1 'polypeptide(L)'
;KQPTPGPAPTIQVKEPQQYKLKNGLTVMFVENRKLPIVSASLILDNPPILEGIKAGQSQLTSSLLGKGSKKIKKDDFYDEIDFMGSNISIGASSAFAQSLTRYFQRTFQMMADAAINPNFTEEEFTKERDVIIDALKSSEKDVTTAARRIEKLLAYGVNHPYGEYVTAGTVNNIKLSDVQRFYDFRFRPNNAYLVIVGDIDMETV
;
A
#
# COMPACT_ATOMS: atom_id res chain seq x y z
N LYS A 1 22.58 -33.20 -30.93
CA LYS A 1 23.03 -31.82 -31.23
C LYS A 1 22.06 -30.86 -30.55
N GLN A 2 22.55 -30.02 -29.69
CA GLN A 2 21.72 -28.98 -29.04
C GLN A 2 21.28 -27.96 -30.11
N PRO A 3 19.99 -27.53 -30.12
CA PRO A 3 19.56 -26.52 -31.07
C PRO A 3 20.29 -25.20 -30.82
N THR A 4 20.66 -24.50 -31.88
CA THR A 4 21.23 -23.16 -31.80
C THR A 4 20.15 -22.18 -31.32
N PRO A 5 20.46 -21.29 -30.37
CA PRO A 5 19.50 -20.28 -29.91
C PRO A 5 19.11 -19.38 -31.09
N GLY A 6 17.81 -19.08 -31.20
CA GLY A 6 17.29 -18.09 -32.13
C GLY A 6 17.75 -16.66 -31.78
N PRO A 7 17.51 -15.68 -32.68
CA PRO A 7 17.83 -14.28 -32.38
C PRO A 7 17.06 -13.82 -31.15
N ALA A 8 17.71 -13.00 -30.32
CA ALA A 8 17.07 -12.45 -29.12
C ALA A 8 15.82 -11.64 -29.50
N PRO A 9 14.67 -11.82 -28.82
CA PRO A 9 13.48 -11.07 -29.11
C PRO A 9 13.70 -9.57 -28.84
N THR A 10 13.26 -8.71 -29.75
CA THR A 10 13.25 -7.27 -29.56
C THR A 10 12.03 -6.92 -28.70
N ILE A 11 12.27 -6.48 -27.48
CA ILE A 11 11.21 -6.02 -26.58
C ILE A 11 10.92 -4.56 -26.88
N GLN A 12 9.70 -4.29 -27.37
CA GLN A 12 9.20 -2.92 -27.51
C GLN A 12 8.34 -2.59 -26.28
N VAL A 13 8.84 -1.70 -25.43
CA VAL A 13 8.08 -1.17 -24.30
C VAL A 13 7.35 0.09 -24.76
N LYS A 14 6.02 0.11 -24.59
CA LYS A 14 5.23 1.32 -24.85
C LYS A 14 5.57 2.36 -23.76
N GLU A 15 5.86 3.58 -24.18
CA GLU A 15 6.01 4.69 -23.24
C GLU A 15 4.66 5.00 -22.60
N PRO A 16 4.60 5.22 -21.27
CA PRO A 16 3.37 5.60 -20.59
C PRO A 16 2.96 7.03 -21.00
N GLN A 17 1.66 7.21 -21.20
CA GLN A 17 1.11 8.57 -21.26
C GLN A 17 1.10 9.15 -19.87
N GLN A 18 1.57 10.39 -19.72
CA GLN A 18 1.68 11.03 -18.40
C GLN A 18 0.99 12.39 -18.41
N TYR A 19 0.24 12.67 -17.33
CA TYR A 19 -0.33 13.99 -17.07
C TYR A 19 -0.38 14.27 -15.57
N LYS A 20 -0.49 15.55 -15.21
CA LYS A 20 -0.55 15.98 -13.82
C LYS A 20 -1.89 16.65 -13.53
N LEU A 21 -2.57 16.17 -12.48
CA LEU A 21 -3.82 16.75 -12.02
C LEU A 21 -3.58 18.08 -11.28
N LYS A 22 -4.63 18.90 -11.15
CA LYS A 22 -4.56 20.20 -10.45
C LYS A 22 -4.14 20.09 -8.97
N ASN A 23 -4.45 18.95 -8.32
CA ASN A 23 -4.05 18.66 -6.94
C ASN A 23 -2.61 18.18 -6.79
N GLY A 24 -1.87 18.06 -7.89
CA GLY A 24 -0.47 17.66 -7.92
C GLY A 24 -0.23 16.17 -8.17
N LEU A 25 -1.27 15.33 -8.20
CA LEU A 25 -1.13 13.90 -8.51
C LEU A 25 -0.65 13.72 -9.95
N THR A 26 0.42 12.93 -10.11
CA THR A 26 0.90 12.51 -11.44
C THR A 26 0.23 11.20 -11.82
N VAL A 27 -0.42 11.16 -12.98
CA VAL A 27 -1.06 9.96 -13.52
C VAL A 27 -0.24 9.45 -14.68
N MET A 28 0.05 8.15 -14.67
CA MET A 28 0.71 7.42 -15.75
C MET A 28 -0.23 6.34 -16.26
N PHE A 29 -0.39 6.27 -17.58
CA PHE A 29 -1.33 5.37 -18.20
C PHE A 29 -0.67 4.55 -19.31
N VAL A 30 -0.93 3.23 -19.31
CA VAL A 30 -0.51 2.31 -20.35
C VAL A 30 -1.68 1.43 -20.77
N GLU A 31 -2.15 1.62 -22.00
CA GLU A 31 -3.17 0.74 -22.57
C GLU A 31 -2.59 -0.63 -22.92
N ASN A 32 -3.24 -1.69 -22.43
CA ASN A 32 -2.89 -3.08 -22.74
C ASN A 32 -4.14 -3.95 -22.86
N ARG A 33 -4.59 -4.18 -24.09
CA ARG A 33 -5.83 -4.92 -24.40
C ARG A 33 -5.63 -6.43 -24.56
N LYS A 34 -4.50 -6.99 -24.14
CA LYS A 34 -4.25 -8.44 -24.29
C LYS A 34 -5.13 -9.30 -23.39
N LEU A 35 -5.50 -8.77 -22.23
CA LEU A 35 -6.39 -9.41 -21.26
C LEU A 35 -7.43 -8.37 -20.78
N PRO A 36 -8.68 -8.77 -20.51
CA PRO A 36 -9.71 -7.88 -20.02
C PRO A 36 -9.53 -7.56 -18.52
N ILE A 37 -8.36 -7.08 -18.16
CA ILE A 37 -7.95 -6.78 -16.78
C ILE A 37 -7.39 -5.36 -16.75
N VAL A 38 -7.74 -4.62 -15.70
CA VAL A 38 -7.17 -3.31 -15.41
C VAL A 38 -6.63 -3.29 -14.01
N SER A 39 -5.46 -2.70 -13.83
CA SER A 39 -4.85 -2.44 -12.53
C SER A 39 -4.55 -0.97 -12.34
N ALA A 40 -4.75 -0.48 -11.13
CA ALA A 40 -4.37 0.85 -10.68
C ALA A 40 -3.46 0.75 -9.46
N SER A 41 -2.33 1.43 -9.49
CA SER A 41 -1.36 1.50 -8.38
C SER A 41 -1.13 2.94 -8.01
N LEU A 42 -1.54 3.35 -6.82
CA LEU A 42 -1.18 4.61 -6.20
C LEU A 42 0.10 4.39 -5.39
N ILE A 43 1.13 5.17 -5.64
CA ILE A 43 2.42 5.10 -4.95
C ILE A 43 2.67 6.47 -4.31
N LEU A 44 2.90 6.49 -3.01
CA LEU A 44 3.27 7.70 -2.27
C LEU A 44 4.79 7.77 -2.17
N ASP A 45 5.40 8.72 -2.87
CA ASP A 45 6.86 8.93 -2.90
C ASP A 45 7.30 9.71 -1.65
N ASN A 46 7.13 9.08 -0.51
CA ASN A 46 7.53 9.64 0.78
C ASN A 46 8.87 9.05 1.22
N PRO A 47 9.84 9.87 1.63
CA PRO A 47 11.08 9.36 2.21
C PRO A 47 10.79 8.58 3.50
N PRO A 48 11.60 7.56 3.83
CA PRO A 48 11.51 6.89 5.12
C PRO A 48 11.78 7.90 6.24
N ILE A 49 11.09 7.74 7.37
CA ILE A 49 11.26 8.59 8.57
C ILE A 49 11.56 7.72 9.78
N LEU A 50 12.31 8.29 10.72
CA LEU A 50 12.52 7.71 12.03
C LEU A 50 11.26 7.93 12.88
N GLU A 51 10.64 6.86 13.35
CA GLU A 51 9.41 6.89 14.16
C GLU A 51 9.72 6.98 15.67
N GLY A 52 10.94 6.61 16.08
CA GLY A 52 11.47 6.74 17.43
C GLY A 52 10.69 5.92 18.45
N ILE A 53 10.21 6.58 19.50
CA ILE A 53 9.44 5.92 20.57
C ILE A 53 8.09 5.36 20.12
N LYS A 54 7.68 5.65 18.88
CA LYS A 54 6.45 5.16 18.22
C LYS A 54 6.77 4.28 17.02
N ALA A 55 7.94 3.63 16.96
CA ALA A 55 8.28 2.69 15.91
C ALA A 55 7.18 1.63 15.75
N GLY A 56 6.72 1.44 14.50
CA GLY A 56 5.55 0.64 14.16
C GLY A 56 4.30 1.47 13.80
N GLN A 57 4.37 2.80 13.86
CA GLN A 57 3.25 3.68 13.51
C GLN A 57 2.86 3.54 12.04
N SER A 58 3.81 3.48 11.12
CA SER A 58 3.55 3.23 9.70
C SER A 58 2.93 1.85 9.46
N GLN A 59 3.40 0.82 10.18
CA GLN A 59 2.85 -0.53 10.12
C GLN A 59 1.40 -0.56 10.60
N LEU A 60 1.11 0.04 11.77
CA LEU A 60 -0.24 0.08 12.34
C LEU A 60 -1.18 0.92 11.46
N THR A 61 -0.69 2.02 10.87
CA THR A 61 -1.46 2.80 9.90
C THR A 61 -1.82 1.94 8.67
N SER A 62 -0.87 1.17 8.15
CA SER A 62 -1.12 0.26 7.03
C SER A 62 -2.16 -0.81 7.36
N SER A 63 -2.13 -1.39 8.56
CA SER A 63 -3.09 -2.41 8.99
C SER A 63 -4.52 -1.87 9.14
N LEU A 64 -4.65 -0.57 9.41
CA LEU A 64 -5.95 0.10 9.56
C LEU A 64 -6.53 0.62 8.24
N LEU A 65 -5.70 0.84 7.23
CA LEU A 65 -6.16 1.21 5.91
C LEU A 65 -6.77 0.00 5.19
N GLY A 66 -7.71 0.24 4.27
CA GLY A 66 -8.38 -0.83 3.54
C GLY A 66 -9.41 -1.63 4.34
N LYS A 67 -9.81 -1.15 5.52
CA LYS A 67 -10.87 -1.73 6.35
C LYS A 67 -12.25 -1.11 6.05
N GLY A 68 -12.53 -0.86 4.77
CA GLY A 68 -13.67 -0.07 4.35
C GLY A 68 -13.38 1.43 4.34
N SER A 69 -14.43 2.24 4.28
CA SER A 69 -14.35 3.70 4.28
C SER A 69 -15.39 4.29 5.24
N LYS A 70 -15.43 5.62 5.35
CA LYS A 70 -16.52 6.30 6.07
C LYS A 70 -17.89 6.05 5.46
N LYS A 71 -17.96 5.62 4.19
CA LYS A 71 -19.22 5.36 3.46
C LYS A 71 -19.56 3.89 3.36
N ILE A 72 -18.56 3.01 3.31
CA ILE A 72 -18.71 1.56 3.11
C ILE A 72 -18.14 0.86 4.32
N LYS A 73 -18.97 0.12 5.04
CA LYS A 73 -18.54 -0.68 6.19
C LYS A 73 -17.59 -1.79 5.74
N LYS A 74 -16.77 -2.27 6.66
CA LYS A 74 -15.75 -3.29 6.41
C LYS A 74 -16.30 -4.55 5.74
N ASP A 75 -17.38 -5.11 6.28
CA ASP A 75 -17.97 -6.35 5.77
C ASP A 75 -18.53 -6.15 4.36
N ASP A 76 -19.32 -5.09 4.15
CA ASP A 76 -19.86 -4.73 2.82
C ASP A 76 -18.74 -4.47 1.80
N PHE A 77 -17.59 -3.91 2.25
CA PHE A 77 -16.43 -3.65 1.40
C PHE A 77 -15.79 -4.95 0.91
N TYR A 78 -15.61 -5.92 1.80
CA TYR A 78 -15.05 -7.22 1.43
C TYR A 78 -16.01 -8.06 0.61
N ASP A 79 -17.30 -8.09 0.97
CA ASP A 79 -18.33 -8.82 0.21
C ASP A 79 -18.42 -8.33 -1.24
N GLU A 80 -18.31 -7.02 -1.45
CA GLU A 80 -18.35 -6.44 -2.80
C GLU A 80 -17.06 -6.75 -3.60
N ILE A 81 -15.90 -6.74 -2.96
CA ILE A 81 -14.62 -7.17 -3.57
C ILE A 81 -14.71 -8.63 -4.02
N ASP A 82 -15.19 -9.50 -3.15
CA ASP A 82 -15.30 -10.93 -3.43
C ASP A 82 -16.32 -11.20 -4.54
N PHE A 83 -17.47 -10.51 -4.52
CA PHE A 83 -18.46 -10.59 -5.59
C PHE A 83 -17.91 -10.22 -6.97
N MET A 84 -17.08 -9.18 -7.04
CA MET A 84 -16.46 -8.73 -8.29
C MET A 84 -15.24 -9.59 -8.69
N GLY A 85 -14.73 -10.45 -7.82
CA GLY A 85 -13.44 -11.12 -8.01
C GLY A 85 -12.29 -10.11 -8.15
N SER A 86 -12.39 -8.99 -7.43
CA SER A 86 -11.44 -7.90 -7.45
C SER A 86 -10.37 -8.06 -6.38
N ASN A 87 -9.28 -7.32 -6.51
CA ASN A 87 -8.27 -7.20 -5.47
C ASN A 87 -8.06 -5.72 -5.13
N ILE A 88 -8.22 -5.36 -3.85
CA ILE A 88 -7.91 -4.02 -3.33
C ILE A 88 -7.01 -4.18 -2.12
N SER A 89 -5.89 -3.46 -2.12
CA SER A 89 -5.03 -3.35 -0.95
C SER A 89 -4.62 -1.89 -0.74
N ILE A 90 -4.61 -1.44 0.51
CA ILE A 90 -4.25 -0.06 0.86
C ILE A 90 -3.32 -0.11 2.06
N GLY A 91 -2.20 0.59 1.95
CA GLY A 91 -1.22 0.73 3.01
C GLY A 91 -0.75 2.18 3.18
N ALA A 92 0.14 2.41 4.13
CA ALA A 92 0.63 3.75 4.46
C ALA A 92 1.46 4.42 3.34
N SER A 93 1.93 3.66 2.36
CA SER A 93 2.77 4.16 1.25
C SER A 93 2.23 3.84 -0.14
N SER A 94 1.16 3.06 -0.25
CA SER A 94 0.60 2.68 -1.54
C SER A 94 -0.85 2.21 -1.43
N ALA A 95 -1.58 2.28 -2.55
CA ALA A 95 -2.85 1.58 -2.72
C ALA A 95 -2.84 0.88 -4.08
N PHE A 96 -3.50 -0.26 -4.16
CA PHE A 96 -3.61 -1.08 -5.35
C PHE A 96 -5.03 -1.54 -5.56
N ALA A 97 -5.49 -1.53 -6.81
CA ALA A 97 -6.75 -2.12 -7.22
C ALA A 97 -6.55 -2.87 -8.54
N GLN A 98 -7.16 -4.04 -8.66
CA GLN A 98 -7.18 -4.83 -9.88
C GLN A 98 -8.52 -5.55 -10.02
N SER A 99 -9.06 -5.55 -11.23
CA SER A 99 -10.27 -6.29 -11.56
C SER A 99 -10.39 -6.55 -13.06
N LEU A 100 -11.41 -7.32 -13.44
CA LEU A 100 -11.85 -7.34 -14.83
C LEU A 100 -12.30 -5.94 -15.27
N THR A 101 -12.09 -5.60 -16.54
CA THR A 101 -12.44 -4.29 -17.12
C THR A 101 -13.87 -3.84 -16.78
N ARG A 102 -14.84 -4.76 -16.84
CA ARG A 102 -16.28 -4.47 -16.53
C ARG A 102 -16.53 -4.01 -15.10
N TYR A 103 -15.66 -4.35 -14.15
CA TYR A 103 -15.79 -3.99 -12.74
C TYR A 103 -14.81 -2.90 -12.31
N PHE A 104 -13.86 -2.50 -13.18
CA PHE A 104 -12.76 -1.63 -12.81
C PHE A 104 -13.24 -0.29 -12.26
N GLN A 105 -14.21 0.36 -12.87
CA GLN A 105 -14.73 1.63 -12.39
C GLN A 105 -15.17 1.55 -10.92
N ARG A 106 -15.93 0.50 -10.58
CA ARG A 106 -16.40 0.31 -9.19
C ARG A 106 -15.26 -0.05 -8.25
N THR A 107 -14.39 -0.98 -8.65
CA THR A 107 -13.21 -1.38 -7.86
C THR A 107 -12.28 -0.18 -7.58
N PHE A 108 -12.04 0.66 -8.59
CA PHE A 108 -11.22 1.86 -8.45
C PHE A 108 -11.88 2.90 -7.53
N GLN A 109 -13.20 3.12 -7.65
CA GLN A 109 -13.93 4.00 -6.74
C GLN A 109 -13.86 3.53 -5.29
N MET A 110 -13.99 2.22 -5.03
CA MET A 110 -13.86 1.65 -3.69
C MET A 110 -12.45 1.83 -3.13
N MET A 111 -11.41 1.57 -3.92
CA MET A 111 -10.03 1.82 -3.53
C MET A 111 -9.81 3.30 -3.21
N ALA A 112 -10.25 4.20 -4.08
CA ALA A 112 -10.08 5.63 -3.91
C ALA A 112 -10.83 6.16 -2.67
N ASP A 113 -12.08 5.72 -2.44
CA ASP A 113 -12.84 6.13 -1.26
C ASP A 113 -12.21 5.61 0.03
N ALA A 114 -11.79 4.34 0.07
CA ALA A 114 -11.13 3.79 1.25
C ALA A 114 -9.74 4.41 1.50
N ALA A 115 -9.03 4.81 0.45
CA ALA A 115 -7.75 5.48 0.54
C ALA A 115 -7.85 6.94 1.00
N ILE A 116 -8.89 7.67 0.54
CA ILE A 116 -9.06 9.12 0.81
C ILE A 116 -9.92 9.36 2.07
N ASN A 117 -10.87 8.48 2.35
CA ASN A 117 -11.82 8.58 3.47
C ASN A 117 -11.75 7.34 4.38
N PRO A 118 -10.57 6.97 4.91
CA PRO A 118 -10.45 5.79 5.76
C PRO A 118 -11.30 5.94 7.04
N ASN A 119 -11.82 4.81 7.52
CA ASN A 119 -12.60 4.77 8.74
C ASN A 119 -11.73 4.26 9.91
N PHE A 120 -10.98 5.15 10.54
CA PHE A 120 -10.18 4.82 11.71
C PHE A 120 -11.06 4.78 12.98
N THR A 121 -11.28 3.59 13.54
CA THR A 121 -12.04 3.39 14.77
C THR A 121 -11.15 2.90 15.91
N GLU A 122 -11.51 3.19 17.16
CA GLU A 122 -10.78 2.68 18.35
C GLU A 122 -10.85 1.15 18.45
N GLU A 123 -11.93 0.54 18.00
CA GLU A 123 -12.09 -0.91 17.99
C GLU A 123 -11.06 -1.58 17.06
N GLU A 124 -11.02 -1.18 15.78
CA GLU A 124 -10.05 -1.75 14.81
C GLU A 124 -8.61 -1.38 15.21
N PHE A 125 -8.38 -0.17 15.74
CA PHE A 125 -7.08 0.24 16.23
C PHE A 125 -6.57 -0.68 17.35
N THR A 126 -7.39 -0.95 18.35
CA THR A 126 -7.03 -1.83 19.46
C THR A 126 -6.74 -3.24 18.97
N LYS A 127 -7.60 -3.77 18.10
CA LYS A 127 -7.45 -5.10 17.51
C LYS A 127 -6.15 -5.23 16.71
N GLU A 128 -5.88 -4.32 15.79
CA GLU A 128 -4.67 -4.38 14.95
C GLU A 128 -3.40 -4.16 15.77
N ARG A 129 -3.44 -3.26 16.76
CA ARG A 129 -2.33 -3.06 17.68
C ARG A 129 -1.99 -4.35 18.44
N ASP A 130 -3.00 -5.03 18.97
CA ASP A 130 -2.82 -6.25 19.75
C ASP A 130 -2.29 -7.39 18.87
N VAL A 131 -2.77 -7.51 17.62
CA VAL A 131 -2.24 -8.46 16.62
C VAL A 131 -0.74 -8.21 16.37
N ILE A 132 -0.34 -6.94 16.19
CA ILE A 132 1.08 -6.61 15.97
C ILE A 132 1.90 -6.97 17.22
N ILE A 133 1.42 -6.64 18.41
CA ILE A 133 2.12 -6.96 19.67
C ILE A 133 2.30 -8.47 19.84
N ASP A 134 1.28 -9.26 19.57
CA ASP A 134 1.35 -10.71 19.70
C ASP A 134 2.28 -11.34 18.65
N ALA A 135 2.29 -10.82 17.42
CA ALA A 135 3.26 -11.23 16.41
C ALA A 135 4.71 -10.91 16.83
N LEU A 136 4.94 -9.73 17.42
CA LEU A 136 6.26 -9.34 17.94
C LEU A 136 6.71 -10.26 19.06
N LYS A 137 5.86 -10.57 20.05
CA LYS A 137 6.15 -11.51 21.15
C LYS A 137 6.46 -12.92 20.61
N SER A 138 5.67 -13.39 19.65
CA SER A 138 5.88 -14.71 19.04
C SER A 138 7.24 -14.80 18.32
N SER A 139 7.70 -13.69 17.72
CA SER A 139 8.97 -13.61 16.99
C SER A 139 10.19 -13.35 17.87
N GLU A 140 10.03 -13.09 19.16
CA GLU A 140 11.17 -12.81 20.07
C GLU A 140 12.18 -13.95 20.17
N LYS A 141 11.71 -15.20 20.05
CA LYS A 141 12.54 -16.40 20.13
C LYS A 141 13.08 -16.85 18.76
N ASP A 142 12.73 -16.16 17.68
CA ASP A 142 13.22 -16.49 16.34
C ASP A 142 14.61 -15.88 16.11
N VAL A 143 15.59 -16.76 16.01
CA VAL A 143 16.99 -16.40 15.78
C VAL A 143 17.19 -15.64 14.47
N THR A 144 16.43 -15.97 13.42
CA THR A 144 16.52 -15.29 12.11
C THR A 144 16.04 -13.85 12.21
N THR A 145 14.94 -13.63 12.94
CA THR A 145 14.40 -12.29 13.20
C THR A 145 15.39 -11.46 14.03
N ALA A 146 15.99 -12.04 15.05
CA ALA A 146 17.01 -11.37 15.86
C ALA A 146 18.24 -11.01 15.01
N ALA A 147 18.74 -11.92 14.18
CA ALA A 147 19.88 -11.68 13.29
C ALA A 147 19.61 -10.54 12.31
N ARG A 148 18.43 -10.50 11.68
CA ARG A 148 18.04 -9.41 10.75
C ARG A 148 17.94 -8.05 11.44
N ARG A 149 17.49 -8.00 12.69
CA ARG A 149 17.47 -6.75 13.49
C ARG A 149 18.87 -6.24 13.73
N ILE A 150 19.79 -7.13 14.15
CA ILE A 150 21.21 -6.79 14.39
C ILE A 150 21.89 -6.35 13.09
N GLU A 151 21.68 -7.05 11.99
CA GLU A 151 22.20 -6.69 10.67
C GLU A 151 21.82 -5.26 10.27
N LYS A 152 20.54 -4.90 10.33
CA LYS A 152 20.06 -3.55 10.01
C LYS A 152 20.62 -2.50 10.96
N LEU A 153 20.69 -2.82 12.26
CA LEU A 153 21.26 -1.93 13.26
C LEU A 153 22.74 -1.64 13.01
N LEU A 154 23.52 -2.65 12.66
CA LEU A 154 24.95 -2.53 12.36
C LEU A 154 25.18 -1.78 11.03
N ALA A 155 24.32 -2.01 10.03
CA ALA A 155 24.45 -1.38 8.72
C ALA A 155 24.06 0.11 8.72
N TYR A 156 23.02 0.49 9.47
CA TYR A 156 22.44 1.84 9.38
C TYR A 156 22.53 2.63 10.70
N GLY A 157 22.70 1.97 11.85
CA GLY A 157 22.65 2.61 13.17
C GLY A 157 21.25 2.86 13.70
N VAL A 158 21.15 3.13 15.01
CA VAL A 158 19.87 3.32 15.75
C VAL A 158 19.10 4.57 15.34
N ASN A 159 19.80 5.58 14.83
CA ASN A 159 19.23 6.88 14.48
C ASN A 159 18.88 6.98 12.98
N HIS A 160 18.75 5.85 12.30
CA HIS A 160 18.39 5.78 10.89
C HIS A 160 17.09 4.98 10.72
N PRO A 161 16.15 5.40 9.85
CA PRO A 161 14.88 4.69 9.65
C PRO A 161 15.02 3.20 9.32
N TYR A 162 16.09 2.82 8.63
CA TYR A 162 16.36 1.40 8.28
C TYR A 162 17.01 0.61 9.40
N GLY A 163 17.64 1.27 10.36
CA GLY A 163 18.22 0.64 11.55
C GLY A 163 17.24 0.55 12.72
N GLU A 164 16.13 1.29 12.64
CA GLU A 164 15.06 1.25 13.64
C GLU A 164 14.32 -0.10 13.59
N TYR A 165 13.87 -0.58 14.73
CA TYR A 165 13.04 -1.78 14.81
C TYR A 165 11.86 -1.59 15.76
N VAL A 166 10.76 -2.24 15.41
CA VAL A 166 9.50 -2.20 16.15
C VAL A 166 9.57 -3.14 17.35
N THR A 167 9.09 -2.69 18.49
CA THR A 167 8.94 -3.47 19.73
C THR A 167 7.52 -3.37 20.26
N ALA A 168 7.11 -4.30 21.13
CA ALA A 168 5.84 -4.18 21.83
C ALA A 168 5.74 -2.86 22.64
N GLY A 169 6.86 -2.39 23.20
CA GLY A 169 6.93 -1.11 23.91
C GLY A 169 6.65 0.09 23.02
N THR A 170 7.29 0.15 21.83
CA THR A 170 7.08 1.26 20.89
C THR A 170 5.65 1.26 20.33
N VAL A 171 5.08 0.08 20.03
CA VAL A 171 3.69 -0.06 19.56
C VAL A 171 2.68 0.37 20.64
N ASN A 172 2.93 0.06 21.91
CA ASN A 172 2.09 0.50 23.01
C ASN A 172 2.06 2.03 23.23
N ASN A 173 3.08 2.75 22.76
CA ASN A 173 3.12 4.22 22.82
C ASN A 173 2.27 4.89 21.72
N ILE A 174 1.78 4.14 20.74
CA ILE A 174 1.00 4.66 19.63
C ILE A 174 -0.46 4.83 20.07
N LYS A 175 -1.07 5.96 19.72
CA LYS A 175 -2.48 6.27 19.91
C LYS A 175 -3.18 6.37 18.55
N LEU A 176 -4.49 6.19 18.50
CA LEU A 176 -5.26 6.38 17.26
C LEU A 176 -5.03 7.77 16.63
N SER A 177 -4.92 8.81 17.47
CA SER A 177 -4.58 10.17 17.00
C SER A 177 -3.20 10.29 16.33
N ASP A 178 -2.26 9.39 16.65
CA ASP A 178 -0.97 9.35 15.98
C ASP A 178 -1.09 8.74 14.58
N VAL A 179 -1.89 7.68 14.45
CA VAL A 179 -2.22 7.07 13.15
C VAL A 179 -2.90 8.10 12.24
N GLN A 180 -3.89 8.84 12.74
CA GLN A 180 -4.57 9.88 11.99
C GLN A 180 -3.60 10.97 11.51
N ARG A 181 -2.73 11.49 12.39
CA ARG A 181 -1.73 12.50 12.04
C ARG A 181 -0.70 11.98 11.03
N PHE A 182 -0.27 10.72 11.19
CA PHE A 182 0.65 10.08 10.25
C PHE A 182 0.02 9.99 8.86
N TYR A 183 -1.22 9.53 8.78
CA TYR A 183 -1.98 9.48 7.54
C TYR A 183 -2.12 10.86 6.92
N ASP A 184 -2.61 11.88 7.65
CA ASP A 184 -2.82 13.24 7.16
C ASP A 184 -1.53 13.89 6.64
N PHE A 185 -0.39 13.57 7.25
CA PHE A 185 0.90 14.09 6.86
C PHE A 185 1.46 13.42 5.61
N ARG A 186 1.29 12.10 5.49
CA ARG A 186 1.94 11.27 4.47
C ARG A 186 1.07 11.01 3.24
N PHE A 187 -0.24 10.93 3.40
CA PHE A 187 -1.15 10.58 2.32
C PHE A 187 -1.57 11.81 1.52
N ARG A 188 -0.68 12.29 0.64
CA ARG A 188 -0.87 13.54 -0.11
C ARG A 188 -0.70 13.35 -1.60
N PRO A 189 -1.60 13.94 -2.45
CA PRO A 189 -1.59 13.74 -3.89
C PRO A 189 -0.39 14.38 -4.60
N ASN A 190 0.16 15.47 -4.07
CA ASN A 190 1.29 16.19 -4.68
C ASN A 190 2.62 15.43 -4.61
N ASN A 191 2.68 14.37 -3.82
CA ASN A 191 3.83 13.47 -3.67
C ASN A 191 3.43 12.02 -4.04
N ALA A 192 2.54 11.88 -5.01
CA ALA A 192 1.99 10.59 -5.40
C ALA A 192 1.98 10.39 -6.92
N TYR A 193 2.09 9.13 -7.30
CA TYR A 193 1.95 8.65 -8.67
C TYR A 193 0.80 7.64 -8.72
N LEU A 194 -0.12 7.84 -9.67
CA LEU A 194 -1.16 6.87 -9.99
C LEU A 194 -0.81 6.21 -11.33
N VAL A 195 -0.52 4.93 -11.31
CA VAL A 195 -0.19 4.16 -12.50
C VAL A 195 -1.39 3.27 -12.86
N ILE A 196 -1.96 3.44 -14.06
CA ILE A 196 -3.08 2.63 -14.56
C ILE A 196 -2.62 1.87 -15.78
N VAL A 197 -2.80 0.56 -15.75
CA VAL A 197 -2.41 -0.35 -16.84
C VAL A 197 -3.54 -1.34 -17.10
N GLY A 198 -3.92 -1.51 -18.37
CA GLY A 198 -4.90 -2.55 -18.71
C GLY A 198 -5.76 -2.23 -19.92
N ASP A 199 -6.85 -2.99 -20.03
CA ASP A 199 -7.82 -2.89 -21.10
C ASP A 199 -8.87 -1.79 -20.79
N ILE A 200 -8.44 -0.55 -20.91
CA ILE A 200 -9.25 0.65 -20.66
C ILE A 200 -8.74 1.79 -21.54
N ASP A 201 -9.62 2.68 -21.92
CA ASP A 201 -9.27 3.90 -22.66
C ASP A 201 -8.88 5.03 -21.71
N MET A 202 -7.96 5.89 -22.14
CA MET A 202 -7.53 7.05 -21.36
C MET A 202 -8.67 8.03 -21.05
N GLU A 203 -9.65 8.14 -21.93
CA GLU A 203 -10.83 9.00 -21.73
C GLU A 203 -11.72 8.54 -20.56
N THR A 204 -11.62 7.26 -20.19
CA THR A 204 -12.37 6.67 -19.08
C THR A 204 -11.63 6.84 -17.74
N VAL A 205 -10.33 7.09 -17.76
CA VAL A 205 -9.45 7.31 -16.58
C VAL A 205 -9.51 8.74 -16.13
#